data_5ecb4867433269d7627e1e289108aea3
#
_entry.id   5ecb4867433269d7627e1e289108aea3
#
_cell.length_a   1.000
_cell.length_b   1.000
_cell.length_c   1.000
_cell.angle_alpha   90.00
_cell.angle_beta   90.00
_cell.angle_gamma   90.00
#
_symmetry.space_group_name_H-M   'P 1'
#
loop_
_entity.id
_entity.type
_entity.pdbx_description
1 polymer ?
#
loop_
_entity_poly.entity_id
_entity_poly.type
_entity_poly.pdbx_seq_one_letter_code
_entity_poly.pdbx_strand_id
1 'polypeptide(L)'
;MTRHLFLAVAVLALASVAAAQEPVTMETCEMCHDDVAPVFAAGPHGRAMARVDAAILDRSCVGCHGPATEHIDDPTTENINRFPEPGACLACHPGREGMTDISTPAHARNGVACLDCHGTGHSELKTDHLLASAPHKLCAECHLSESGSFQMPYAHRDGTRPFECTNCHSLHGDNRQGRLAMIGSGGVCLDCHTEKTGPFVYPHPPQQVNGCINCHTPHGSPNPKLLTRVRVTALCLECHTDVPSFHNVSRPRYQSCQNCHAAIHGSNRDSRLFEE
;
A
#
# COMPACT_ATOMS: atom_id res chain seq x y z
N MET A 1 -42.60 -59.88 -52.66
CA MET A 1 -41.22 -60.26 -52.33
C MET A 1 -40.36 -59.08 -52.65
N THR A 2 -40.07 -58.23 -51.58
CA THR A 2 -39.31 -56.98 -51.69
C THR A 2 -38.05 -57.14 -50.86
N ARG A 3 -36.90 -57.19 -51.53
CA ARG A 3 -35.58 -57.28 -50.90
C ARG A 3 -35.11 -55.88 -50.49
N HIS A 4 -34.99 -55.64 -49.18
CA HIS A 4 -34.35 -54.45 -48.63
C HIS A 4 -32.82 -54.63 -48.60
N LEU A 5 -32.14 -53.80 -49.40
CA LEU A 5 -30.69 -53.69 -49.45
C LEU A 5 -30.24 -52.72 -48.35
N PHE A 6 -29.58 -53.22 -47.30
CA PHE A 6 -28.96 -52.34 -46.27
C PHE A 6 -27.55 -51.89 -46.71
N LEU A 7 -27.43 -50.63 -47.01
CA LEU A 7 -26.13 -49.99 -47.23
C LEU A 7 -25.53 -49.65 -45.89
N ALA A 8 -24.44 -50.30 -45.47
CA ALA A 8 -23.66 -49.96 -44.33
C ALA A 8 -22.68 -48.84 -44.73
N VAL A 9 -22.90 -47.61 -44.17
CA VAL A 9 -21.98 -46.50 -44.33
C VAL A 9 -21.00 -46.60 -43.15
N ALA A 10 -19.76 -46.96 -43.44
CA ALA A 10 -18.66 -46.92 -42.49
C ALA A 10 -18.18 -45.47 -42.34
N VAL A 11 -18.50 -44.84 -41.19
CA VAL A 11 -17.95 -43.54 -40.83
C VAL A 11 -16.56 -43.78 -40.24
N LEU A 12 -15.52 -43.47 -41.01
CA LEU A 12 -14.15 -43.37 -40.50
C LEU A 12 -14.06 -42.10 -39.66
N ALA A 13 -14.06 -42.25 -38.36
CA ALA A 13 -13.69 -41.16 -37.41
C ALA A 13 -12.16 -40.96 -37.48
N LEU A 14 -11.73 -39.95 -38.21
CA LEU A 14 -10.36 -39.42 -38.13
C LEU A 14 -10.22 -38.77 -36.77
N ALA A 15 -9.69 -39.50 -35.80
CA ALA A 15 -9.19 -38.92 -34.57
C ALA A 15 -7.92 -38.09 -34.89
N SER A 16 -8.10 -36.79 -35.01
CA SER A 16 -6.96 -35.86 -35.01
C SER A 16 -6.30 -35.96 -33.63
N VAL A 17 -5.18 -36.64 -33.57
CA VAL A 17 -4.26 -36.55 -32.41
C VAL A 17 -3.72 -35.13 -32.44
N ALA A 18 -4.30 -34.24 -31.62
CA ALA A 18 -3.65 -33.00 -31.33
C ALA A 18 -2.33 -33.35 -30.66
N ALA A 19 -1.22 -33.12 -31.34
CA ALA A 19 0.09 -33.23 -30.73
C ALA A 19 0.11 -32.27 -29.53
N ALA A 20 0.22 -32.82 -28.34
CA ALA A 20 0.43 -32.00 -27.15
C ALA A 20 1.75 -31.25 -27.36
N GLN A 21 1.68 -29.93 -27.49
CA GLN A 21 2.89 -29.13 -27.56
C GLN A 21 3.65 -29.35 -26.25
N GLU A 22 4.94 -29.60 -26.36
CA GLU A 22 5.82 -29.70 -25.20
C GLU A 22 5.68 -28.43 -24.36
N PRO A 23 5.56 -28.54 -23.03
CA PRO A 23 5.42 -27.38 -22.19
C PRO A 23 6.68 -26.50 -22.29
N VAL A 24 6.50 -25.21 -22.48
CA VAL A 24 7.61 -24.24 -22.46
C VAL A 24 8.17 -24.17 -21.05
N THR A 25 9.45 -24.49 -20.93
CA THR A 25 10.17 -24.58 -19.67
C THR A 25 11.14 -23.41 -19.47
N MET A 26 11.70 -23.27 -18.27
CA MET A 26 12.77 -22.31 -17.99
C MET A 26 13.99 -22.55 -18.90
N GLU A 27 14.36 -23.80 -19.13
CA GLU A 27 15.49 -24.19 -20.03
C GLU A 27 15.26 -23.65 -21.45
N THR A 28 14.03 -23.69 -21.94
CA THR A 28 13.68 -23.11 -23.26
C THR A 28 13.96 -21.58 -23.29
N CYS A 29 13.63 -20.88 -22.23
CA CYS A 29 13.87 -19.44 -22.12
C CYS A 29 15.35 -19.12 -21.98
N GLU A 30 16.08 -19.94 -21.21
CA GLU A 30 17.50 -19.74 -20.90
C GLU A 30 18.39 -19.83 -22.16
N MET A 31 17.96 -20.54 -23.21
CA MET A 31 18.70 -20.59 -24.48
C MET A 31 18.97 -19.22 -25.11
N CYS A 32 18.09 -18.23 -24.84
CA CYS A 32 18.24 -16.86 -25.32
C CYS A 32 18.37 -15.82 -24.19
N HIS A 33 17.90 -16.17 -22.99
CA HIS A 33 17.90 -15.32 -21.80
C HIS A 33 18.80 -15.90 -20.70
N ASP A 34 20.04 -16.23 -21.08
CA ASP A 34 21.05 -16.87 -20.23
C ASP A 34 21.53 -15.98 -19.08
N ASP A 35 21.36 -14.67 -19.19
CA ASP A 35 21.64 -13.69 -18.14
C ASP A 35 20.47 -13.51 -17.14
N VAL A 36 19.22 -13.77 -17.56
CA VAL A 36 18.01 -13.54 -16.77
C VAL A 36 17.60 -14.76 -15.94
N ALA A 37 17.57 -15.94 -16.56
CA ALA A 37 17.06 -17.16 -15.94
C ALA A 37 17.80 -17.53 -14.64
N PRO A 38 19.16 -17.51 -14.59
CA PRO A 38 19.91 -17.81 -13.36
C PRO A 38 19.66 -16.77 -12.25
N VAL A 39 19.55 -15.48 -12.60
CA VAL A 39 19.28 -14.41 -11.63
C VAL A 39 17.88 -14.59 -11.04
N PHE A 40 16.89 -14.90 -11.87
CA PHE A 40 15.55 -15.21 -11.41
C PHE A 40 15.53 -16.42 -10.47
N ALA A 41 16.13 -17.54 -10.88
CA ALA A 41 16.18 -18.77 -10.09
C ALA A 41 16.85 -18.57 -8.71
N ALA A 42 17.92 -17.76 -8.67
CA ALA A 42 18.59 -17.37 -7.44
C ALA A 42 17.85 -16.29 -6.64
N GLY A 43 16.86 -15.63 -7.23
CA GLY A 43 16.07 -14.56 -6.63
C GLY A 43 15.03 -15.07 -5.62
N PRO A 44 14.34 -14.15 -4.94
CA PRO A 44 13.30 -14.50 -3.94
C PRO A 44 12.17 -15.35 -4.51
N HIS A 45 11.66 -15.01 -5.70
CA HIS A 45 10.58 -15.76 -6.37
C HIS A 45 11.07 -17.15 -6.77
N GLY A 46 12.22 -17.26 -7.46
CA GLY A 46 12.76 -18.55 -7.89
C GLY A 46 12.98 -19.49 -6.71
N ARG A 47 13.60 -19.01 -5.63
CA ARG A 47 13.79 -19.80 -4.41
C ARG A 47 12.48 -20.20 -3.74
N ALA A 48 11.47 -19.33 -3.75
CA ALA A 48 10.16 -19.63 -3.18
C ALA A 48 9.45 -20.72 -3.99
N MET A 49 9.43 -20.56 -5.31
CA MET A 49 8.81 -21.54 -6.23
C MET A 49 9.48 -22.91 -6.16
N ALA A 50 10.83 -22.95 -6.15
CA ALA A 50 11.59 -24.19 -6.02
C ALA A 50 11.30 -24.95 -4.70
N ARG A 51 10.95 -24.25 -3.62
CA ARG A 51 10.56 -24.87 -2.34
C ARG A 51 9.17 -25.46 -2.36
N VAL A 52 8.28 -24.91 -3.20
CA VAL A 52 6.90 -25.41 -3.34
C VAL A 52 6.89 -26.62 -4.27
N ASP A 53 7.38 -26.45 -5.48
CA ASP A 53 7.48 -27.51 -6.50
C ASP A 53 8.45 -27.07 -7.62
N ALA A 54 9.39 -27.96 -7.98
CA ALA A 54 10.31 -27.71 -9.09
C ALA A 54 9.58 -27.46 -10.42
N ALA A 55 8.42 -28.07 -10.64
CA ALA A 55 7.61 -27.87 -11.84
C ALA A 55 6.99 -26.46 -11.88
N ILE A 56 6.79 -25.80 -10.75
CA ILE A 56 6.33 -24.40 -10.68
C ILE A 56 7.48 -23.48 -11.10
N LEU A 57 8.69 -23.75 -10.59
CA LEU A 57 9.88 -23.00 -10.98
C LEU A 57 10.13 -23.13 -12.50
N ASP A 58 10.05 -24.35 -13.01
CA ASP A 58 10.34 -24.66 -14.42
C ASP A 58 9.41 -23.91 -15.39
N ARG A 59 8.17 -23.63 -14.98
CA ARG A 59 7.16 -22.89 -15.78
C ARG A 59 6.98 -21.43 -15.33
N SER A 60 7.86 -20.92 -14.51
CA SER A 60 7.70 -19.58 -13.90
C SER A 60 7.70 -18.45 -14.92
N CYS A 61 8.52 -18.55 -15.98
CA CYS A 61 8.59 -17.52 -17.01
C CYS A 61 7.21 -17.30 -17.66
N VAL A 62 6.59 -18.37 -18.17
CA VAL A 62 5.26 -18.29 -18.79
C VAL A 62 4.15 -18.05 -17.76
N GLY A 63 4.36 -18.38 -16.50
CA GLY A 63 3.44 -18.08 -15.41
C GLY A 63 3.24 -16.58 -15.20
N CYS A 64 4.28 -15.79 -15.46
CA CYS A 64 4.23 -14.34 -15.38
C CYS A 64 4.04 -13.68 -16.75
N HIS A 65 4.79 -14.12 -17.75
CA HIS A 65 4.82 -13.50 -19.07
C HIS A 65 3.75 -14.02 -20.05
N GLY A 66 2.99 -15.03 -19.66
CA GLY A 66 1.97 -15.66 -20.50
C GLY A 66 2.54 -16.63 -21.53
N PRO A 67 1.71 -17.08 -22.51
CA PRO A 67 2.12 -18.01 -23.54
C PRO A 67 3.29 -17.45 -24.36
N ALA A 68 4.33 -18.26 -24.57
CA ALA A 68 5.56 -17.82 -25.23
C ALA A 68 5.81 -18.52 -26.59
N THR A 69 4.89 -19.34 -27.08
CA THR A 69 5.06 -20.10 -28.31
C THR A 69 5.35 -19.18 -29.50
N GLU A 70 4.57 -18.12 -29.65
CA GLU A 70 4.76 -17.16 -30.74
C GLU A 70 6.10 -16.40 -30.61
N HIS A 71 6.49 -16.06 -29.39
CA HIS A 71 7.76 -15.41 -29.12
C HIS A 71 8.97 -16.33 -29.40
N ILE A 72 8.85 -17.64 -29.18
CA ILE A 72 9.90 -18.61 -29.50
C ILE A 72 10.08 -18.73 -31.01
N ASP A 73 9.00 -18.71 -31.75
CA ASP A 73 9.01 -18.81 -33.24
C ASP A 73 9.47 -17.49 -33.89
N ASP A 74 9.07 -16.34 -33.32
CA ASP A 74 9.42 -15.01 -33.76
C ASP A 74 9.75 -14.11 -32.55
N PRO A 75 11.02 -14.05 -32.10
CA PRO A 75 11.43 -13.45 -30.84
C PRO A 75 11.40 -11.92 -30.88
N THR A 76 10.20 -11.35 -30.97
CA THR A 76 9.96 -9.90 -30.86
C THR A 76 9.35 -9.54 -29.50
N THR A 77 9.45 -8.28 -29.14
CA THR A 77 8.87 -7.76 -27.87
C THR A 77 7.34 -7.70 -27.89
N GLU A 78 6.75 -7.74 -29.06
CA GLU A 78 5.30 -7.72 -29.28
C GLU A 78 4.67 -9.09 -29.01
N ASN A 79 5.43 -10.18 -29.18
CA ASN A 79 4.96 -11.55 -29.06
C ASN A 79 5.07 -12.13 -27.65
N ILE A 80 5.35 -11.30 -26.65
CA ILE A 80 5.44 -11.68 -25.22
C ILE A 80 4.96 -10.55 -24.33
N ASN A 81 4.27 -10.89 -23.25
CA ASN A 81 3.90 -9.89 -22.26
C ASN A 81 5.10 -9.50 -21.38
N ARG A 82 5.72 -8.36 -21.67
CA ARG A 82 6.87 -7.85 -20.92
C ARG A 82 6.51 -7.33 -19.52
N PHE A 83 5.29 -6.88 -19.35
CA PHE A 83 4.78 -6.26 -18.12
C PHE A 83 3.57 -7.05 -17.61
N PRO A 84 3.81 -8.10 -16.79
CA PRO A 84 2.73 -8.94 -16.28
C PRO A 84 1.66 -8.12 -15.58
N GLU A 85 0.40 -8.40 -15.95
CA GLU A 85 -0.78 -7.81 -15.31
C GLU A 85 -0.94 -8.31 -13.87
N PRO A 86 -1.63 -7.56 -13.00
CA PRO A 86 -1.85 -7.95 -11.61
C PRO A 86 -2.40 -9.37 -11.42
N GLY A 87 -3.18 -9.87 -12.40
CA GLY A 87 -3.71 -11.23 -12.40
C GLY A 87 -2.64 -12.32 -12.33
N ALA A 88 -1.48 -12.10 -12.95
CA ALA A 88 -0.36 -13.05 -12.89
C ALA A 88 0.22 -13.14 -11.46
N CYS A 89 0.28 -12.03 -10.74
CA CYS A 89 0.72 -12.00 -9.36
C CYS A 89 -0.30 -12.68 -8.43
N LEU A 90 -1.59 -12.39 -8.63
CA LEU A 90 -2.69 -12.88 -7.82
C LEU A 90 -2.94 -14.38 -7.99
N ALA A 91 -2.46 -15.00 -9.07
CA ALA A 91 -2.52 -16.45 -9.25
C ALA A 91 -1.78 -17.21 -8.13
N CYS A 92 -0.71 -16.63 -7.60
CA CYS A 92 0.08 -17.20 -6.50
C CYS A 92 -0.09 -16.45 -5.17
N HIS A 93 -0.55 -15.21 -5.22
CA HIS A 93 -0.79 -14.36 -4.06
C HIS A 93 -2.30 -14.09 -3.81
N PRO A 94 -3.19 -15.12 -3.85
CA PRO A 94 -4.60 -14.90 -3.57
C PRO A 94 -4.79 -14.68 -2.08
N GLY A 95 -5.39 -13.58 -1.68
CA GLY A 95 -5.99 -13.42 -0.37
C GLY A 95 -5.08 -13.64 0.85
N ARG A 96 -3.77 -13.39 0.75
CA ARG A 96 -2.95 -13.29 1.96
C ARG A 96 -3.49 -12.15 2.81
N GLU A 97 -3.51 -12.34 4.14
CA GLU A 97 -3.82 -11.25 5.07
C GLU A 97 -3.03 -10.01 4.64
N GLY A 98 -3.73 -8.94 4.30
CA GLY A 98 -3.14 -7.71 3.79
C GLY A 98 -3.02 -7.61 2.26
N MET A 99 -3.32 -8.63 1.47
CA MET A 99 -3.30 -8.56 -0.01
C MET A 99 -4.70 -8.70 -0.65
N THR A 100 -5.75 -8.86 0.13
CA THR A 100 -7.12 -8.99 -0.37
C THR A 100 -7.67 -7.71 -0.98
N ASP A 101 -7.02 -6.59 -0.72
CA ASP A 101 -7.42 -5.29 -1.24
C ASP A 101 -6.18 -4.52 -1.72
N ILE A 102 -5.44 -5.09 -2.70
CA ILE A 102 -4.36 -4.38 -3.43
C ILE A 102 -4.91 -3.12 -4.11
N SER A 103 -6.19 -3.10 -4.31
CA SER A 103 -6.92 -1.91 -4.67
C SER A 103 -7.19 -1.06 -3.43
N THR A 104 -6.19 -0.31 -2.91
CA THR A 104 -6.63 0.99 -2.41
C THR A 104 -7.45 1.57 -3.55
N PRO A 105 -8.73 1.87 -3.32
CA PRO A 105 -9.58 2.31 -4.42
C PRO A 105 -8.98 3.48 -5.20
N ALA A 106 -8.09 4.25 -4.55
CA ALA A 106 -7.37 5.36 -5.16
C ALA A 106 -6.25 4.90 -6.11
N HIS A 107 -5.35 4.03 -5.70
CA HIS A 107 -4.25 3.54 -6.54
C HIS A 107 -4.78 2.75 -7.74
N ALA A 108 -5.67 1.78 -7.51
CA ALA A 108 -6.25 0.99 -8.59
C ALA A 108 -7.04 1.84 -9.60
N ARG A 109 -7.82 2.84 -9.12
CA ARG A 109 -8.54 3.76 -10.02
C ARG A 109 -7.62 4.64 -10.86
N ASN A 110 -6.40 4.86 -10.42
CA ASN A 110 -5.39 5.62 -11.15
C ASN A 110 -4.39 4.72 -11.91
N GLY A 111 -4.69 3.44 -12.06
CA GLY A 111 -3.90 2.50 -12.86
C GLY A 111 -2.59 2.07 -12.22
N VAL A 112 -2.40 2.31 -10.92
CA VAL A 112 -1.20 1.86 -10.20
C VAL A 112 -1.29 0.35 -9.96
N ALA A 113 -0.31 -0.39 -10.45
CA ALA A 113 -0.21 -1.83 -10.42
C ALA A 113 0.90 -2.32 -9.49
N CYS A 114 1.03 -3.63 -9.33
CA CYS A 114 2.02 -4.24 -8.46
C CYS A 114 3.46 -3.82 -8.81
N LEU A 115 3.78 -3.78 -10.09
CA LEU A 115 5.12 -3.49 -10.60
C LEU A 115 5.52 -2.01 -10.50
N ASP A 116 4.57 -1.11 -10.26
CA ASP A 116 4.89 0.31 -10.01
C ASP A 116 5.58 0.51 -8.65
N CYS A 117 5.38 -0.44 -7.73
CA CYS A 117 5.97 -0.40 -6.40
C CYS A 117 7.00 -1.51 -6.19
N HIS A 118 6.73 -2.71 -6.71
CA HIS A 118 7.61 -3.87 -6.53
C HIS A 118 8.56 -3.99 -7.71
N GLY A 119 9.82 -4.27 -7.39
CA GLY A 119 10.81 -4.56 -8.43
C GLY A 119 10.48 -5.82 -9.20
N THR A 120 11.04 -5.91 -10.39
CA THR A 120 10.87 -7.08 -11.25
C THR A 120 11.43 -8.34 -10.57
N GLY A 121 10.79 -9.47 -10.84
CA GLY A 121 11.26 -10.77 -10.34
C GLY A 121 12.69 -11.14 -10.78
N HIS A 122 13.26 -10.44 -11.75
CA HIS A 122 14.59 -10.65 -12.33
C HIS A 122 15.68 -9.82 -11.65
N SER A 123 15.39 -9.05 -10.63
CA SER A 123 16.39 -8.21 -10.01
C SER A 123 16.97 -8.84 -8.75
N GLU A 124 18.26 -8.60 -8.52
CA GLU A 124 18.92 -8.83 -7.23
C GLU A 124 18.50 -7.82 -6.16
N LEU A 125 17.27 -7.26 -6.25
CA LEU A 125 16.83 -6.25 -5.31
C LEU A 125 16.91 -6.79 -3.89
N LYS A 126 17.73 -6.14 -3.10
CA LYS A 126 17.95 -6.43 -1.66
C LYS A 126 17.06 -5.55 -0.78
N THR A 127 16.10 -4.83 -1.37
CA THR A 127 15.14 -4.02 -0.63
C THR A 127 14.12 -4.91 0.06
N ASP A 128 13.78 -4.55 1.28
CA ASP A 128 12.72 -5.24 2.02
C ASP A 128 11.43 -5.24 1.20
N HIS A 129 10.72 -6.35 1.25
CA HIS A 129 9.46 -6.58 0.53
C HIS A 129 9.55 -6.43 -1.00
N LEU A 130 10.74 -6.56 -1.59
CA LEU A 130 10.98 -6.44 -3.04
C LEU A 130 10.54 -5.09 -3.63
N LEU A 131 10.58 -4.03 -2.85
CA LEU A 131 10.28 -2.70 -3.36
C LEU A 131 11.37 -2.23 -4.34
N ALA A 132 10.97 -1.51 -5.38
CA ALA A 132 11.89 -0.97 -6.38
C ALA A 132 12.90 0.03 -5.79
N SER A 133 12.52 0.71 -4.71
CA SER A 133 13.40 1.57 -3.92
C SER A 133 12.88 1.69 -2.47
N ALA A 134 13.62 2.38 -1.61
CA ALA A 134 13.18 2.64 -0.24
C ALA A 134 11.81 3.37 -0.23
N PRO A 135 10.89 3.03 0.71
CA PRO A 135 9.50 3.50 0.67
C PRO A 135 9.36 5.02 0.53
N HIS A 136 10.12 5.81 1.29
CA HIS A 136 10.03 7.26 1.22
C HIS A 136 10.42 7.82 -0.16
N LYS A 137 11.37 7.20 -0.85
CA LYS A 137 11.78 7.59 -2.20
C LYS A 137 10.75 7.13 -3.23
N LEU A 138 10.32 5.89 -3.14
CA LEU A 138 9.35 5.28 -4.05
C LEU A 138 8.03 6.07 -4.05
N CYS A 139 7.47 6.32 -2.87
CA CYS A 139 6.22 7.07 -2.74
C CYS A 139 6.36 8.51 -3.25
N ALA A 140 7.52 9.15 -3.01
CA ALA A 140 7.79 10.52 -3.41
C ALA A 140 7.82 10.74 -4.93
N GLU A 141 7.96 9.70 -5.74
CA GLU A 141 7.92 9.82 -7.20
C GLU A 141 6.56 10.34 -7.70
N CYS A 142 5.49 10.04 -6.97
CA CYS A 142 4.14 10.51 -7.27
C CYS A 142 3.59 11.48 -6.20
N HIS A 143 3.87 11.24 -4.91
CA HIS A 143 3.37 12.01 -3.76
C HIS A 143 4.31 13.17 -3.40
N LEU A 144 4.52 14.09 -4.34
CA LEU A 144 5.48 15.19 -4.20
C LEU A 144 5.11 16.18 -3.09
N SER A 145 3.81 16.46 -2.89
CA SER A 145 3.33 17.39 -1.87
C SER A 145 3.57 16.87 -0.46
N GLU A 146 3.28 15.57 -0.26
CA GLU A 146 3.49 14.90 1.02
C GLU A 146 4.98 14.79 1.33
N SER A 147 5.78 14.39 0.34
CA SER A 147 7.24 14.35 0.45
C SER A 147 7.83 15.72 0.79
N GLY A 148 7.35 16.79 0.15
CA GLY A 148 7.71 18.16 0.47
C GLY A 148 7.35 18.56 1.89
N SER A 149 6.21 18.11 2.39
CA SER A 149 5.76 18.37 3.76
C SER A 149 6.70 17.76 4.80
N PHE A 150 7.27 16.59 4.56
CA PHE A 150 8.27 15.98 5.44
C PHE A 150 9.60 16.76 5.53
N GLN A 151 9.82 17.72 4.62
CA GLN A 151 10.98 18.63 4.69
C GLN A 151 10.73 19.85 5.58
N MET A 152 9.51 20.08 6.05
CA MET A 152 9.18 21.20 6.93
C MET A 152 9.91 21.10 8.28
N PRO A 153 10.07 22.21 9.00
CA PRO A 153 10.80 22.24 10.30
C PRO A 153 10.29 21.23 11.31
N TYR A 154 8.98 21.01 11.34
CA TYR A 154 8.34 20.02 12.19
C TYR A 154 7.69 18.94 11.32
N ALA A 155 8.19 17.73 11.44
CA ALA A 155 7.68 16.54 10.73
C ALA A 155 7.92 15.31 11.59
N HIS A 156 7.21 14.22 11.33
CA HIS A 156 7.51 12.94 12.00
C HIS A 156 8.89 12.44 11.56
N ARG A 157 9.79 12.33 12.54
CA ARG A 157 11.17 11.90 12.32
C ARG A 157 11.62 10.96 13.44
N ASP A 158 12.42 9.98 13.07
CA ASP A 158 13.24 9.21 13.99
C ASP A 158 14.66 9.80 13.95
N GLY A 159 14.96 10.66 14.92
CA GLY A 159 16.17 11.47 14.89
C GLY A 159 16.21 12.40 13.67
N THR A 160 17.14 12.16 12.74
CA THR A 160 17.28 12.95 11.51
C THR A 160 16.51 12.37 10.31
N ARG A 161 15.99 11.13 10.44
CA ARG A 161 15.30 10.44 9.34
C ARG A 161 13.81 10.70 9.38
N PRO A 162 13.15 11.00 8.24
CA PRO A 162 11.69 10.97 8.18
C PRO A 162 11.18 9.55 8.46
N PHE A 163 9.99 9.44 9.05
CA PHE A 163 9.32 8.15 9.13
C PHE A 163 9.00 7.63 7.74
N GLU A 164 9.07 6.31 7.57
CA GLU A 164 8.65 5.68 6.34
C GLU A 164 7.13 5.79 6.17
N CYS A 165 6.67 6.00 4.95
CA CYS A 165 5.25 6.16 4.64
C CYS A 165 4.43 4.96 5.14
N THR A 166 5.02 3.77 5.05
CA THR A 166 4.45 2.49 5.48
C THR A 166 4.32 2.31 6.99
N ASN A 167 4.94 3.19 7.80
CA ASN A 167 4.70 3.18 9.24
C ASN A 167 3.23 3.53 9.57
N CYS A 168 2.59 4.35 8.72
CA CYS A 168 1.22 4.79 8.90
C CYS A 168 0.28 4.26 7.81
N HIS A 169 0.75 4.19 6.57
CA HIS A 169 -0.04 3.78 5.42
C HIS A 169 0.20 2.31 5.07
N SER A 170 -0.88 1.54 4.91
CA SER A 170 -0.84 0.21 4.33
C SER A 170 -1.47 0.23 2.94
N LEU A 171 -0.75 -0.34 1.98
CA LEU A 171 -1.15 -0.34 0.58
C LEU A 171 -1.88 -1.62 0.16
N HIS A 172 -1.81 -2.67 0.99
CA HIS A 172 -2.38 -3.98 0.72
C HIS A 172 -3.68 -4.27 1.47
N GLY A 173 -4.33 -3.25 2.05
CA GLY A 173 -5.66 -3.39 2.65
C GLY A 173 -5.68 -4.05 4.02
N ASP A 174 -4.60 -3.98 4.79
CA ASP A 174 -4.64 -4.39 6.18
C ASP A 174 -5.52 -3.46 7.04
N ASN A 175 -5.74 -3.84 8.30
CA ASN A 175 -6.55 -3.08 9.25
C ASN A 175 -6.08 -1.63 9.47
N ARG A 176 -4.85 -1.27 9.06
CA ARG A 176 -4.35 0.10 9.19
C ARG A 176 -5.07 1.08 8.27
N GLN A 177 -5.47 0.66 7.06
CA GLN A 177 -6.28 1.52 6.18
C GLN A 177 -7.66 1.80 6.78
N GLY A 178 -8.31 0.78 7.34
CA GLY A 178 -9.55 0.98 8.08
C GLY A 178 -9.36 1.93 9.26
N ARG A 179 -8.22 1.86 9.94
CA ARG A 179 -7.87 2.74 11.06
C ARG A 179 -7.52 4.18 10.64
N LEU A 180 -6.91 4.38 9.47
CA LEU A 180 -6.77 5.72 8.87
C LEU A 180 -8.12 6.31 8.50
N ALA A 181 -9.05 5.50 8.02
CA ALA A 181 -10.42 5.93 7.73
C ALA A 181 -11.23 6.26 9.00
N MET A 182 -10.87 5.68 10.16
CA MET A 182 -11.48 5.97 11.46
C MET A 182 -10.86 7.23 12.10
N ILE A 183 -10.90 8.35 11.36
CA ILE A 183 -10.31 9.63 11.77
C ILE A 183 -10.79 10.06 13.16
N GLY A 184 -12.07 9.81 13.47
CA GLY A 184 -12.68 10.17 14.76
C GLY A 184 -12.16 9.41 15.98
N SER A 185 -11.48 8.27 15.80
CA SER A 185 -10.93 7.45 16.91
C SER A 185 -9.41 7.60 17.09
N GLY A 186 -8.77 8.55 16.39
CA GLY A 186 -7.32 8.70 16.39
C GLY A 186 -6.57 7.66 15.54
N GLY A 187 -7.23 6.58 15.14
CA GLY A 187 -6.72 5.59 14.20
C GLY A 187 -5.29 5.12 14.50
N VAL A 188 -4.47 5.10 13.45
CA VAL A 188 -3.07 4.67 13.51
C VAL A 188 -2.17 5.55 14.40
N CYS A 189 -2.56 6.79 14.68
CA CYS A 189 -1.78 7.71 15.52
C CYS A 189 -1.59 7.16 16.93
N LEU A 190 -2.63 6.50 17.47
CA LEU A 190 -2.65 5.97 18.83
C LEU A 190 -1.82 4.69 19.01
N ASP A 191 -1.27 4.12 17.96
CA ASP A 191 -0.31 3.01 18.07
C ASP A 191 1.00 3.47 18.72
N CYS A 192 1.36 4.75 18.51
CA CYS A 192 2.56 5.36 19.10
C CYS A 192 2.21 6.38 20.18
N HIS A 193 1.14 7.16 20.01
CA HIS A 193 0.67 8.18 20.96
C HIS A 193 -0.32 7.59 21.96
N THR A 194 0.09 6.52 22.63
CA THR A 194 -0.77 5.76 23.56
C THR A 194 -1.29 6.59 24.72
N GLU A 195 -0.53 7.61 25.15
CA GLU A 195 -0.92 8.54 26.22
C GLU A 195 -2.12 9.43 25.85
N LYS A 196 -2.49 9.47 24.54
CA LYS A 196 -3.65 10.23 24.06
C LYS A 196 -4.87 9.34 23.77
N THR A 197 -4.77 8.04 24.05
CA THR A 197 -5.85 7.06 23.77
C THR A 197 -7.09 7.28 24.64
N GLY A 198 -6.91 7.70 25.91
CA GLY A 198 -7.97 7.66 26.90
C GLY A 198 -8.23 6.23 27.43
N PRO A 199 -9.41 5.89 27.95
CA PRO A 199 -10.58 6.76 28.05
C PRO A 199 -10.39 7.90 29.04
N PHE A 200 -10.91 9.09 28.69
CA PHE A 200 -10.92 10.24 29.59
C PHE A 200 -12.31 10.44 30.20
N VAL A 201 -12.37 10.81 31.46
CA VAL A 201 -13.62 11.20 32.13
C VAL A 201 -14.23 12.42 31.45
N TYR A 202 -13.36 13.35 31.06
CA TYR A 202 -13.71 14.58 30.34
C TYR A 202 -12.96 14.60 29.00
N PRO A 203 -13.50 13.95 27.95
CA PRO A 203 -12.86 13.96 26.64
C PRO A 203 -13.00 15.33 25.98
N HIS A 204 -12.09 15.65 25.07
CA HIS A 204 -12.25 16.77 24.17
C HIS A 204 -12.97 16.30 22.89
N PRO A 205 -14.24 16.69 22.67
CA PRO A 205 -15.09 16.12 21.60
C PRO A 205 -14.47 16.13 20.19
N PRO A 206 -13.75 17.17 19.72
CA PRO A 206 -13.13 17.16 18.40
C PRO A 206 -12.16 16.02 18.18
N GLN A 207 -11.43 15.58 19.21
CA GLN A 207 -10.53 14.43 19.12
C GLN A 207 -11.31 13.14 18.83
N GLN A 208 -12.47 12.97 19.42
CA GLN A 208 -13.29 11.77 19.25
C GLN A 208 -14.05 11.75 17.93
N VAL A 209 -14.51 12.90 17.46
CA VAL A 209 -15.36 13.03 16.27
C VAL A 209 -14.53 13.16 14.99
N ASN A 210 -13.54 14.04 15.00
CA ASN A 210 -12.79 14.44 13.83
C ASN A 210 -11.33 13.97 13.85
N GLY A 211 -10.88 13.41 14.98
CA GLY A 211 -9.55 12.87 15.16
C GLY A 211 -8.44 13.92 15.25
N CYS A 212 -7.21 13.42 15.19
CA CYS A 212 -6.00 14.21 15.41
C CYS A 212 -5.75 15.25 14.32
N ILE A 213 -6.15 14.96 13.08
CA ILE A 213 -5.85 15.77 11.89
C ILE A 213 -6.60 17.11 11.82
N ASN A 214 -7.59 17.32 12.66
CA ASN A 214 -8.22 18.63 12.78
C ASN A 214 -7.24 19.71 13.29
N CYS A 215 -6.33 19.29 14.17
CA CYS A 215 -5.38 20.19 14.79
C CYS A 215 -3.94 19.96 14.31
N HIS A 216 -3.63 18.76 13.84
CA HIS A 216 -2.29 18.35 13.44
C HIS A 216 -2.20 17.95 11.98
N THR A 217 -1.08 18.30 11.33
CA THR A 217 -0.72 17.85 9.97
C THR A 217 0.32 16.75 10.06
N PRO A 218 -0.03 15.48 9.83
CA PRO A 218 0.87 14.35 10.15
C PRO A 218 2.14 14.31 9.30
N HIS A 219 2.14 14.86 8.11
CA HIS A 219 3.31 14.81 7.22
C HIS A 219 4.34 15.90 7.53
N GLY A 220 3.89 17.04 8.03
CA GLY A 220 4.78 18.13 8.39
C GLY A 220 4.07 19.49 8.51
N SER A 221 4.70 20.40 9.21
CA SER A 221 4.17 21.75 9.48
C SER A 221 5.30 22.73 9.66
N PRO A 222 5.11 24.00 9.30
CA PRO A 222 5.98 25.08 9.76
C PRO A 222 5.79 25.38 11.25
N ASN A 223 4.75 24.82 11.89
CA ASN A 223 4.36 25.14 13.27
C ASN A 223 4.80 24.03 14.24
N PRO A 224 5.23 24.38 15.46
CA PRO A 224 5.55 23.39 16.49
C PRO A 224 4.41 22.40 16.71
N LYS A 225 4.76 21.16 17.11
CA LYS A 225 3.81 20.06 17.35
C LYS A 225 2.92 19.73 16.15
N LEU A 226 3.39 20.00 14.94
CA LEU A 226 2.65 19.75 13.68
C LEU A 226 1.29 20.45 13.62
N LEU A 227 1.12 21.59 14.27
CA LEU A 227 -0.17 22.27 14.29
C LEU A 227 -0.52 22.87 12.94
N THR A 228 -1.83 22.86 12.62
CA THR A 228 -2.38 23.46 11.40
C THR A 228 -2.33 25.00 11.43
N ARG A 229 -2.19 25.60 12.60
CA ARG A 229 -2.15 27.06 12.79
C ARG A 229 -0.91 27.49 13.60
N VAL A 230 -0.33 28.61 13.23
CA VAL A 230 0.80 29.22 13.95
C VAL A 230 0.39 29.61 15.36
N ARG A 231 -0.80 30.20 15.49
CA ARG A 231 -1.33 30.65 16.80
C ARG A 231 -2.34 29.64 17.31
N VAL A 232 -2.08 29.08 18.49
CA VAL A 232 -3.00 28.18 19.17
C VAL A 232 -4.37 28.82 19.41
N THR A 233 -4.41 30.10 19.75
CA THR A 233 -5.68 30.83 19.89
C THR A 233 -6.50 30.78 18.60
N ALA A 234 -5.88 30.98 17.44
CA ALA A 234 -6.60 30.92 16.17
C ALA A 234 -7.20 29.53 15.92
N LEU A 235 -6.43 28.48 16.25
CA LEU A 235 -6.90 27.09 16.15
C LEU A 235 -8.09 26.83 17.07
N CYS A 236 -8.04 27.27 18.32
CA CYS A 236 -9.14 27.06 19.27
C CYS A 236 -10.39 27.83 18.85
N LEU A 237 -10.24 29.06 18.36
CA LEU A 237 -11.35 29.92 17.95
C LEU A 237 -12.05 29.47 16.67
N GLU A 238 -11.53 28.48 15.94
CA GLU A 238 -12.27 27.86 14.83
C GLU A 238 -13.57 27.18 15.29
N CYS A 239 -13.60 26.72 16.54
CA CYS A 239 -14.75 26.04 17.14
C CYS A 239 -15.29 26.80 18.35
N HIS A 240 -14.43 27.39 19.16
CA HIS A 240 -14.81 28.13 20.38
C HIS A 240 -15.10 29.60 20.06
N THR A 241 -16.22 29.87 19.41
CA THR A 241 -16.61 31.22 19.00
C THR A 241 -17.18 32.06 20.15
N ASP A 242 -17.71 31.41 21.19
CA ASP A 242 -18.27 32.05 22.39
C ASP A 242 -17.32 31.88 23.58
N VAL A 243 -16.30 32.73 23.60
CA VAL A 243 -15.32 32.76 24.69
C VAL A 243 -15.82 33.72 25.77
N PRO A 244 -15.87 33.31 27.06
CA PRO A 244 -16.30 34.17 28.13
C PRO A 244 -15.56 35.52 28.17
N SER A 245 -16.25 36.59 28.46
CA SER A 245 -15.73 37.98 28.38
C SER A 245 -14.48 38.25 29.24
N PHE A 246 -14.26 37.46 30.28
CA PHE A 246 -13.05 37.57 31.09
C PHE A 246 -11.79 36.99 30.39
N HIS A 247 -11.95 36.18 29.34
CA HIS A 247 -10.88 35.77 28.45
C HIS A 247 -10.64 36.81 27.38
N ASN A 248 -10.07 37.93 27.73
CA ASN A 248 -9.73 38.96 26.76
C ASN A 248 -8.55 38.48 25.88
N VAL A 249 -8.88 37.88 24.68
CA VAL A 249 -7.92 37.31 23.77
C VAL A 249 -6.94 38.31 23.14
N SER A 250 -7.16 39.61 23.33
CA SER A 250 -6.20 40.63 22.95
C SER A 250 -5.04 40.77 23.95
N ARG A 251 -5.18 40.24 25.17
CA ARG A 251 -4.12 40.24 26.15
C ARG A 251 -3.18 39.02 25.94
N PRO A 252 -1.86 39.22 26.01
CA PRO A 252 -0.86 38.17 25.79
C PRO A 252 -1.11 36.87 26.56
N ARG A 253 -1.54 36.95 27.82
CA ARG A 253 -1.79 35.78 28.67
C ARG A 253 -2.92 34.86 28.14
N TYR A 254 -3.85 35.36 27.31
CA TYR A 254 -4.96 34.60 26.73
C TYR A 254 -4.71 34.21 25.28
N GLN A 255 -3.53 34.47 24.73
CA GLN A 255 -3.17 34.10 23.35
C GLN A 255 -2.65 32.67 23.23
N SER A 256 -2.46 31.99 24.37
CA SER A 256 -2.06 30.58 24.42
C SER A 256 -2.98 29.83 25.37
N CYS A 257 -4.12 29.38 24.87
CA CYS A 257 -5.16 28.74 25.69
C CYS A 257 -4.63 27.52 26.45
N GLN A 258 -3.70 26.80 25.88
CA GLN A 258 -3.03 25.64 26.49
C GLN A 258 -2.17 25.96 27.72
N ASN A 259 -1.86 27.22 27.99
CA ASN A 259 -1.14 27.57 29.21
C ASN A 259 -1.99 27.34 30.47
N CYS A 260 -3.31 27.34 30.31
CA CYS A 260 -4.25 27.02 31.39
C CYS A 260 -5.01 25.72 31.07
N HIS A 261 -5.44 25.52 29.83
CA HIS A 261 -6.11 24.30 29.39
C HIS A 261 -5.09 23.28 28.89
N ALA A 262 -4.29 22.73 29.82
CA ALA A 262 -3.15 21.88 29.48
C ALA A 262 -3.54 20.50 28.98
N ALA A 263 -4.68 19.97 29.45
CA ALA A 263 -5.17 18.63 29.13
C ALA A 263 -6.12 18.60 27.90
N ILE A 264 -5.73 19.29 26.83
CA ILE A 264 -6.63 19.52 25.69
C ILE A 264 -7.02 18.24 24.91
N HIS A 265 -6.32 17.13 25.11
CA HIS A 265 -6.70 15.84 24.52
C HIS A 265 -7.74 15.09 25.35
N GLY A 266 -7.96 15.52 26.59
CA GLY A 266 -8.88 14.95 27.56
C GLY A 266 -8.30 14.97 28.94
N SER A 267 -9.16 14.97 29.96
CA SER A 267 -8.79 14.98 31.37
C SER A 267 -9.56 13.94 32.17
N ASN A 268 -8.91 13.40 33.18
CA ASN A 268 -9.55 12.55 34.18
C ASN A 268 -9.94 13.29 35.44
N ARG A 269 -9.55 14.58 35.56
CA ARG A 269 -9.68 15.36 36.77
C ARG A 269 -10.52 16.63 36.65
N ASP A 270 -10.47 17.30 35.50
CA ASP A 270 -11.11 18.60 35.33
C ASP A 270 -11.87 18.71 34.01
N SER A 271 -13.17 18.96 34.06
CA SER A 271 -14.04 19.17 32.89
C SER A 271 -13.64 20.39 32.06
N ARG A 272 -12.85 21.30 32.57
CA ARG A 272 -12.31 22.46 31.84
C ARG A 272 -10.95 22.15 31.21
N LEU A 273 -10.45 20.94 31.35
CA LEU A 273 -9.19 20.46 30.77
C LEU A 273 -7.95 21.22 31.28
N PHE A 274 -7.94 21.66 32.55
CA PHE A 274 -6.78 22.33 33.16
C PHE A 274 -5.68 21.35 33.55
N GLU A 275 -6.04 20.12 33.93
CA GLU A 275 -5.11 19.07 34.38
C GLU A 275 -5.42 17.74 33.65
N GLU A 276 -4.35 16.96 33.42
CA GLU A 276 -4.47 15.59 32.81
C GLU A 276 -5.03 14.56 33.78
#